data_0e8ca2470d14600b5077c171b80f0b8e
#
_entry.id   0e8ca2470d14600b5077c171b80f0b8e
#
_cell.length_a   1.000
_cell.length_b   1.000
_cell.length_c   1.000
_cell.angle_alpha   90.00
_cell.angle_beta   90.00
_cell.angle_gamma   90.00
#
_symmetry.space_group_name_H-M   'P 1'
#
loop_
_entity.id
_entity.type
_entity.pdbx_description
1 polymer ?
#
loop_
_entity_poly.entity_id
_entity_poly.type
_entity_poly.pdbx_seq_one_letter_code
_entity_poly.pdbx_strand_id
1 'polypeptide(L)'
;IAKLNADGSAELSEDAGYLTERALELYQETDGAFDIAIYPVMEAWGFPTQNFQVPSQDTLDQLLPLTDAGNISYDKETKKISFGVEGMKIDLGGIAKGYTSSRIMDIYKENGISSGLVNLGGNVQALGTKTDGTKWKIAVQSPDDTEDYLGILSVQDKAVITSGGYERYFEQDGVIYHHILDTQTG
;
A
#
# COMPACT_ATOMS: atom_id res chain seq x y z
N ILE A 1 -0.02 -0.17 -14.57
CA ILE A 1 0.39 -1.39 -13.84
C ILE A 1 -0.16 -2.64 -14.51
N ALA A 2 -1.47 -2.74 -14.84
CA ALA A 2 -2.05 -3.94 -15.45
C ALA A 2 -1.30 -4.41 -16.71
N LYS A 3 -0.93 -3.47 -17.61
CA LYS A 3 -0.11 -3.77 -18.79
C LYS A 3 1.28 -4.28 -18.41
N LEU A 4 1.94 -3.65 -17.42
CA LEU A 4 3.24 -4.10 -16.93
C LEU A 4 3.18 -5.54 -16.42
N ASN A 5 2.17 -5.86 -15.59
CA ASN A 5 1.97 -7.21 -15.05
C ASN A 5 1.63 -8.24 -16.12
N ALA A 6 1.09 -7.84 -17.27
CA ALA A 6 0.80 -8.73 -18.40
C ALA A 6 2.01 -8.96 -19.31
N ASP A 7 2.76 -7.90 -19.61
CA ASP A 7 3.77 -7.88 -20.67
C ASP A 7 5.21 -7.95 -20.13
N GLY A 8 5.40 -7.84 -18.79
CA GLY A 8 6.72 -7.79 -18.13
C GLY A 8 7.47 -6.48 -18.33
N SER A 9 6.94 -5.56 -19.15
CA SER A 9 7.50 -4.22 -19.37
C SER A 9 6.44 -3.22 -19.80
N ALA A 10 6.65 -1.94 -19.47
CA ALA A 10 5.73 -0.87 -19.85
C ALA A 10 6.43 0.50 -19.80
N GLU A 11 5.79 1.52 -20.38
CA GLU A 11 6.02 2.92 -20.06
C GLU A 11 4.98 3.37 -19.04
N LEU A 12 5.43 3.99 -17.95
CA LEU A 12 4.57 4.43 -16.86
C LEU A 12 4.14 5.90 -17.04
N SER A 13 2.96 6.24 -16.50
CA SER A 13 2.60 7.64 -16.28
C SER A 13 3.52 8.26 -15.22
N GLU A 14 3.52 9.59 -15.13
CA GLU A 14 4.32 10.32 -14.15
C GLU A 14 4.05 9.87 -12.72
N ASP A 15 2.77 9.77 -12.34
CA ASP A 15 2.38 9.32 -11.01
C ASP A 15 2.79 7.86 -10.71
N ALA A 16 2.59 6.97 -11.68
CA ALA A 16 2.99 5.57 -11.53
C ALA A 16 4.52 5.41 -11.46
N GLY A 17 5.24 6.20 -12.22
CA GLY A 17 6.70 6.26 -12.19
C GLY A 17 7.21 6.74 -10.84
N TYR A 18 6.67 7.84 -10.32
CA TYR A 18 6.99 8.37 -8.99
C TYR A 18 6.73 7.32 -7.89
N LEU A 19 5.55 6.68 -7.92
CA LEU A 19 5.21 5.64 -6.95
C LEU A 19 6.15 4.44 -7.02
N THR A 20 6.55 4.04 -8.23
CA THR A 20 7.51 2.94 -8.43
C THR A 20 8.88 3.32 -7.87
N GLU A 21 9.39 4.50 -8.20
CA GLU A 21 10.67 5.00 -7.66
C GLU A 21 10.66 4.99 -6.14
N ARG A 22 9.62 5.58 -5.53
CA ARG A 22 9.50 5.62 -4.06
C ARG A 22 9.34 4.24 -3.44
N ALA A 23 8.64 3.32 -4.10
CA ALA A 23 8.50 1.95 -3.64
C ALA A 23 9.83 1.19 -3.66
N LEU A 24 10.65 1.39 -4.68
CA LEU A 24 12.01 0.81 -4.76
C LEU A 24 12.95 1.39 -3.70
N GLU A 25 12.83 2.69 -3.40
CA GLU A 25 13.55 3.29 -2.26
C GLU A 25 13.14 2.65 -0.94
N LEU A 26 11.81 2.50 -0.69
CA LEU A 26 11.30 1.86 0.52
C LEU A 26 11.74 0.39 0.62
N TYR A 27 11.78 -0.33 -0.49
CA TYR A 27 12.33 -1.69 -0.52
C TYR A 27 13.77 -1.70 0.03
N GLN A 28 14.62 -0.77 -0.41
CA GLN A 28 16.00 -0.66 0.09
C GLN A 28 16.06 -0.20 1.55
N GLU A 29 15.26 0.83 1.92
CA GLU A 29 15.22 1.40 3.28
C GLU A 29 14.74 0.39 4.34
N THR A 30 13.91 -0.58 3.95
CA THR A 30 13.31 -1.58 4.83
C THR A 30 13.94 -2.97 4.72
N ASP A 31 15.04 -3.07 3.97
CA ASP A 31 15.73 -4.35 3.72
C ASP A 31 14.77 -5.44 3.18
N GLY A 32 13.91 -5.04 2.23
CA GLY A 32 12.94 -5.89 1.55
C GLY A 32 11.64 -6.16 2.33
N ALA A 33 11.47 -5.64 3.54
CA ALA A 33 10.22 -5.84 4.30
C ALA A 33 9.01 -5.16 3.63
N PHE A 34 9.24 -4.05 2.91
CA PHE A 34 8.26 -3.48 1.99
C PHE A 34 8.64 -3.85 0.55
N ASP A 35 7.85 -4.69 -0.09
CA ASP A 35 8.11 -5.13 -1.46
C ASP A 35 6.84 -5.11 -2.32
N ILE A 36 6.85 -4.29 -3.36
CA ILE A 36 5.72 -4.20 -4.31
C ILE A 36 5.62 -5.42 -5.23
N ALA A 37 6.68 -6.22 -5.34
CA ALA A 37 6.69 -7.45 -6.15
C ALA A 37 5.99 -8.64 -5.47
N ILE A 38 5.45 -8.47 -4.25
CA ILE A 38 4.72 -9.52 -3.50
C ILE A 38 3.43 -9.99 -4.20
N TYR A 39 3.00 -9.35 -5.29
CA TYR A 39 1.71 -9.58 -5.93
C TYR A 39 1.45 -11.03 -6.36
N PRO A 40 2.39 -11.83 -6.91
CA PRO A 40 2.16 -13.25 -7.21
C PRO A 40 1.74 -14.06 -5.98
N VAL A 41 2.34 -13.79 -4.83
CA VAL A 41 1.95 -14.42 -3.56
C VAL A 41 0.57 -13.95 -3.12
N MET A 42 0.26 -12.64 -3.21
CA MET A 42 -1.08 -12.13 -2.92
C MET A 42 -2.16 -12.78 -3.79
N GLU A 43 -1.87 -13.06 -5.07
CA GLU A 43 -2.78 -13.79 -5.97
C GLU A 43 -3.00 -15.22 -5.50
N ALA A 44 -1.95 -15.92 -5.05
CA ALA A 44 -2.05 -17.28 -4.53
C ALA A 44 -2.91 -17.37 -3.26
N TRP A 45 -2.83 -16.38 -2.38
CA TRP A 45 -3.72 -16.23 -1.21
C TRP A 45 -5.14 -15.80 -1.57
N GLY A 46 -5.38 -15.33 -2.81
CA GLY A 46 -6.69 -14.90 -3.30
C GLY A 46 -7.12 -13.48 -2.87
N PHE A 47 -6.24 -12.68 -2.27
CA PHE A 47 -6.57 -11.33 -1.80
C PHE A 47 -7.05 -10.37 -2.90
N PRO A 48 -6.48 -10.35 -4.12
CA PRO A 48 -6.95 -9.47 -5.19
C PRO A 48 -8.36 -9.81 -5.69
N THR A 49 -8.74 -11.08 -5.67
CA THR A 49 -9.99 -11.59 -6.25
C THR A 49 -11.05 -11.95 -5.22
N GLN A 50 -10.69 -11.94 -3.92
CA GLN A 50 -11.50 -12.42 -2.79
C GLN A 50 -11.83 -13.94 -2.87
N ASN A 51 -11.12 -14.69 -3.71
CA ASN A 51 -11.15 -16.15 -3.73
C ASN A 51 -10.09 -16.68 -2.76
N PHE A 52 -10.35 -16.49 -1.48
CA PHE A 52 -9.40 -16.79 -0.41
C PHE A 52 -9.07 -18.27 -0.31
N GLN A 53 -7.79 -18.57 -0.14
CA GLN A 53 -7.28 -19.91 0.11
C GLN A 53 -5.91 -19.85 0.78
N VAL A 54 -5.56 -20.87 1.53
CA VAL A 54 -4.20 -21.04 2.06
C VAL A 54 -3.37 -21.75 1.00
N PRO A 55 -2.35 -21.11 0.39
CA PRO A 55 -1.49 -21.77 -0.58
C PRO A 55 -0.64 -22.85 0.10
N SER A 56 -0.31 -23.90 -0.65
CA SER A 56 0.63 -24.90 -0.17
C SER A 56 2.05 -24.34 -0.08
N GLN A 57 2.90 -24.92 0.76
CA GLN A 57 4.30 -24.53 0.84
C GLN A 57 5.01 -24.65 -0.52
N ASP A 58 4.75 -25.71 -1.26
CA ASP A 58 5.31 -25.89 -2.61
C ASP A 58 4.91 -24.77 -3.57
N THR A 59 3.70 -24.22 -3.42
CA THR A 59 3.24 -23.05 -4.19
C THR A 59 4.01 -21.80 -3.78
N LEU A 60 4.16 -21.55 -2.50
CA LEU A 60 4.92 -20.40 -1.99
C LEU A 60 6.38 -20.49 -2.43
N ASP A 61 7.02 -21.63 -2.30
CA ASP A 61 8.40 -21.86 -2.72
C ASP A 61 8.65 -21.59 -4.21
N GLN A 62 7.63 -21.82 -5.06
CA GLN A 62 7.68 -21.49 -6.48
C GLN A 62 7.46 -20.00 -6.77
N LEU A 63 6.69 -19.29 -5.94
CA LEU A 63 6.33 -17.90 -6.17
C LEU A 63 7.30 -16.92 -5.53
N LEU A 64 7.89 -17.25 -4.39
CA LEU A 64 8.83 -16.38 -3.68
C LEU A 64 10.01 -15.89 -4.55
N PRO A 65 10.61 -16.68 -5.45
CA PRO A 65 11.63 -16.18 -6.37
C PRO A 65 11.15 -15.08 -7.32
N LEU A 66 9.83 -14.85 -7.44
CA LEU A 66 9.22 -13.82 -8.28
C LEU A 66 8.92 -12.53 -7.51
N THR A 67 9.20 -12.47 -6.19
CA THR A 67 8.80 -11.38 -5.30
C THR A 67 9.94 -10.48 -4.85
N ASP A 68 11.03 -10.40 -5.59
CA ASP A 68 12.18 -9.56 -5.27
C ASP A 68 12.18 -8.31 -6.15
N ALA A 69 11.79 -7.15 -5.58
CA ALA A 69 11.81 -5.87 -6.27
C ALA A 69 13.22 -5.42 -6.71
N GLY A 70 14.28 -6.03 -6.20
CA GLY A 70 15.65 -5.85 -6.69
C GLY A 70 15.81 -6.26 -8.17
N ASN A 71 14.91 -7.07 -8.70
CA ASN A 71 14.88 -7.45 -10.12
C ASN A 71 14.02 -6.52 -11.00
N ILE A 72 13.55 -5.39 -10.46
CA ILE A 72 12.83 -4.36 -11.22
C ILE A 72 13.82 -3.32 -11.72
N SER A 73 13.84 -3.09 -13.03
CA SER A 73 14.58 -1.99 -13.64
C SER A 73 13.60 -0.86 -14.00
N TYR A 74 13.84 0.34 -13.48
CA TYR A 74 13.07 1.54 -13.81
C TYR A 74 13.98 2.66 -14.26
N ASP A 75 13.74 3.19 -15.45
CA ASP A 75 14.43 4.35 -16.01
C ASP A 75 13.51 5.58 -15.89
N LYS A 76 13.89 6.51 -15.03
CA LYS A 76 13.14 7.73 -14.72
C LYS A 76 13.04 8.69 -15.92
N GLU A 77 14.06 8.76 -16.77
CA GLU A 77 14.06 9.67 -17.91
C GLU A 77 13.10 9.21 -19.01
N THR A 78 13.13 7.92 -19.31
CA THR A 78 12.26 7.31 -20.32
C THR A 78 10.96 6.80 -19.77
N LYS A 79 10.78 6.80 -18.44
CA LYS A 79 9.63 6.22 -17.69
C LYS A 79 9.38 4.75 -18.03
N LYS A 80 10.39 4.03 -18.49
CA LYS A 80 10.32 2.62 -18.83
C LYS A 80 10.63 1.77 -17.61
N ILE A 81 9.80 0.76 -17.40
CA ILE A 81 9.96 -0.26 -16.38
C ILE A 81 9.99 -1.63 -17.02
N SER A 82 10.81 -2.54 -16.49
CA SER A 82 10.85 -3.93 -16.90
C SER A 82 11.18 -4.84 -15.73
N PHE A 83 10.70 -6.07 -15.80
CA PHE A 83 11.01 -7.13 -14.86
C PHE A 83 12.21 -7.96 -15.35
N GLY A 84 13.13 -8.27 -14.44
CA GLY A 84 14.30 -9.10 -14.70
C GLY A 84 13.98 -10.60 -14.66
N VAL A 85 12.84 -10.98 -14.09
CA VAL A 85 12.39 -12.37 -13.97
C VAL A 85 11.00 -12.52 -14.60
N GLU A 86 10.83 -13.54 -15.44
CA GLU A 86 9.54 -13.86 -16.06
C GLU A 86 8.53 -14.28 -14.99
N GLY A 87 7.30 -13.79 -15.09
CA GLY A 87 6.23 -14.09 -14.13
C GLY A 87 6.15 -13.12 -12.95
N MET A 88 7.11 -12.21 -12.79
CA MET A 88 6.98 -11.12 -11.80
C MET A 88 5.74 -10.27 -12.07
N LYS A 89 5.17 -9.77 -10.99
CA LYS A 89 4.07 -8.78 -11.01
C LYS A 89 4.20 -7.87 -9.82
N ILE A 90 3.65 -6.65 -9.91
CA ILE A 90 3.66 -5.68 -8.81
C ILE A 90 2.27 -5.24 -8.41
N ASP A 91 2.15 -4.81 -7.15
CA ASP A 91 1.01 -4.08 -6.61
C ASP A 91 1.49 -2.81 -5.90
N LEU A 92 0.82 -1.69 -6.16
CA LEU A 92 1.12 -0.40 -5.53
C LEU A 92 0.14 -0.05 -4.40
N GLY A 93 -0.73 -0.97 -4.00
CA GLY A 93 -1.76 -0.74 -2.98
C GLY A 93 -1.20 -0.30 -1.63
N GLY A 94 -0.02 -0.79 -1.26
CA GLY A 94 0.66 -0.42 -0.02
C GLY A 94 1.16 1.04 0.05
N ILE A 95 1.30 1.72 -1.10
CA ILE A 95 1.82 3.11 -1.17
C ILE A 95 0.83 4.10 -1.78
N ALA A 96 -0.09 3.64 -2.64
CA ALA A 96 -0.96 4.50 -3.44
C ALA A 96 -1.91 5.37 -2.61
N LYS A 97 -2.47 4.86 -1.50
CA LYS A 97 -3.37 5.64 -0.64
C LYS A 97 -2.68 6.84 0.00
N GLY A 98 -1.46 6.67 0.49
CA GLY A 98 -0.65 7.74 1.05
C GLY A 98 -0.32 8.82 0.02
N TYR A 99 0.09 8.41 -1.17
CA TYR A 99 0.33 9.32 -2.30
C TYR A 99 -0.92 10.10 -2.67
N THR A 100 -2.05 9.42 -2.86
CA THR A 100 -3.32 10.05 -3.26
C THR A 100 -3.77 11.08 -2.23
N SER A 101 -3.69 10.77 -0.93
CA SER A 101 -4.06 11.74 0.11
C SER A 101 -3.14 12.96 0.11
N SER A 102 -1.84 12.80 -0.11
CA SER A 102 -0.89 13.91 -0.23
C SER A 102 -1.19 14.79 -1.45
N ARG A 103 -1.48 14.18 -2.61
CA ARG A 103 -1.86 14.93 -3.82
C ARG A 103 -3.16 15.72 -3.62
N ILE A 104 -4.15 15.17 -2.91
CA ILE A 104 -5.37 15.90 -2.57
C ILE A 104 -5.05 17.11 -1.66
N MET A 105 -4.15 16.95 -0.68
CA MET A 105 -3.72 18.07 0.16
C MET A 105 -3.02 19.17 -0.64
N ASP A 106 -2.21 18.81 -1.64
CA ASP A 106 -1.58 19.80 -2.51
C ASP A 106 -2.62 20.53 -3.35
N ILE A 107 -3.59 19.83 -3.95
CA ILE A 107 -4.71 20.42 -4.67
C ILE A 107 -5.52 21.38 -3.77
N TYR A 108 -5.74 21.02 -2.50
CA TYR A 108 -6.43 21.91 -1.56
C TYR A 108 -5.64 23.22 -1.37
N LYS A 109 -4.32 23.13 -1.13
CA LYS A 109 -3.45 24.30 -0.95
C LYS A 109 -3.40 25.17 -2.20
N GLU A 110 -3.24 24.58 -3.38
CA GLU A 110 -3.23 25.25 -4.68
C GLU A 110 -4.52 26.03 -4.95
N ASN A 111 -5.65 25.56 -4.42
CA ASN A 111 -6.95 26.21 -4.53
C ASN A 111 -7.31 27.11 -3.31
N GLY A 112 -6.34 27.45 -2.46
CA GLY A 112 -6.51 28.36 -1.34
C GLY A 112 -7.27 27.76 -0.15
N ILE A 113 -7.46 26.44 -0.12
CA ILE A 113 -8.06 25.73 1.01
C ILE A 113 -6.99 25.51 2.07
N SER A 114 -7.19 26.08 3.26
CA SER A 114 -6.26 26.00 4.38
C SER A 114 -6.76 25.12 5.54
N SER A 115 -7.97 24.59 5.44
CA SER A 115 -8.59 23.72 6.45
C SER A 115 -9.31 22.58 5.74
N GLY A 116 -8.89 21.35 5.96
CA GLY A 116 -9.47 20.19 5.32
C GLY A 116 -9.05 18.88 5.95
N LEU A 117 -9.82 17.84 5.66
CA LEU A 117 -9.51 16.48 6.08
C LEU A 117 -9.88 15.51 4.95
N VAL A 118 -8.98 14.60 4.66
CA VAL A 118 -9.20 13.49 3.71
C VAL A 118 -9.13 12.19 4.48
N ASN A 119 -10.03 11.27 4.18
CA ASN A 119 -10.03 9.91 4.70
C ASN A 119 -10.20 8.92 3.52
N LEU A 120 -9.17 8.14 3.25
CA LEU A 120 -9.13 7.13 2.19
C LEU A 120 -9.08 5.73 2.82
N GLY A 121 -10.22 5.27 3.37
CA GLY A 121 -10.31 3.95 4.00
C GLY A 121 -9.30 3.81 5.17
N GLY A 122 -9.40 4.69 6.16
CA GLY A 122 -8.52 4.70 7.34
C GLY A 122 -7.18 5.43 7.16
N ASN A 123 -6.79 5.79 5.94
CA ASN A 123 -5.69 6.71 5.69
C ASN A 123 -6.22 8.15 5.84
N VAL A 124 -6.05 8.74 7.01
CA VAL A 124 -6.56 10.08 7.33
C VAL A 124 -5.44 11.09 7.25
N GLN A 125 -5.66 12.19 6.51
CA GLN A 125 -4.71 13.30 6.45
C GLN A 125 -5.44 14.61 6.73
N ALA A 126 -4.89 15.41 7.63
CA ALA A 126 -5.42 16.70 8.05
C ALA A 126 -4.57 17.84 7.49
N LEU A 127 -5.24 18.88 6.98
CA LEU A 127 -4.66 20.15 6.57
C LEU A 127 -5.11 21.24 7.51
N GLY A 128 -4.14 22.00 8.05
CA GLY A 128 -4.38 23.11 8.96
C GLY A 128 -5.16 22.73 10.21
N THR A 129 -5.90 23.69 10.73
CA THR A 129 -6.84 23.53 11.84
C THR A 129 -8.27 23.54 11.33
N LYS A 130 -9.22 23.19 12.18
CA LYS A 130 -10.65 23.43 11.91
C LYS A 130 -10.93 24.92 11.78
N THR A 131 -12.08 25.28 11.25
CA THR A 131 -12.50 26.67 11.06
C THR A 131 -12.66 27.47 12.36
N ASP A 132 -12.80 26.78 13.50
CA ASP A 132 -12.83 27.37 14.84
C ASP A 132 -11.42 27.55 15.46
N GLY A 133 -10.35 27.24 14.71
CA GLY A 133 -8.97 27.31 15.14
C GLY A 133 -8.48 26.11 15.97
N THR A 134 -9.33 25.15 16.26
CA THR A 134 -8.94 23.96 17.03
C THR A 134 -8.27 22.91 16.13
N LYS A 135 -7.43 22.05 16.70
CA LYS A 135 -6.83 20.93 16.00
C LYS A 135 -7.87 19.87 15.62
N TRP A 136 -7.60 19.15 14.56
CA TRP A 136 -8.38 17.97 14.16
C TRP A 136 -8.22 16.88 15.21
N LYS A 137 -9.34 16.22 15.55
CA LYS A 137 -9.35 15.06 16.44
C LYS A 137 -9.62 13.82 15.60
N ILE A 138 -8.67 12.89 15.62
CA ILE A 138 -8.73 11.65 14.86
C ILE A 138 -8.70 10.50 15.86
N ALA A 139 -9.76 9.70 15.87
CA ALA A 139 -9.84 8.50 16.68
C ALA A 139 -9.05 7.37 16.01
N VAL A 140 -8.31 6.62 16.81
CA VAL A 140 -7.66 5.38 16.41
C VAL A 140 -8.56 4.24 16.89
N GLN A 141 -9.13 3.50 15.94
CA GLN A 141 -10.06 2.41 16.22
C GLN A 141 -9.36 1.26 16.94
N SER A 142 -10.06 0.58 17.84
CA SER A 142 -9.59 -0.64 18.46
C SER A 142 -9.60 -1.79 17.44
N PRO A 143 -8.55 -2.62 17.38
CA PRO A 143 -8.57 -3.82 16.54
C PRO A 143 -9.49 -4.92 17.08
N ASP A 144 -9.75 -4.91 18.38
CA ASP A 144 -10.53 -5.96 19.06
C ASP A 144 -12.03 -5.64 19.13
N ASP A 145 -12.38 -4.35 19.08
CA ASP A 145 -13.76 -3.86 19.10
C ASP A 145 -13.90 -2.65 18.19
N THR A 146 -14.61 -2.81 17.08
CA THR A 146 -14.79 -1.75 16.08
C THR A 146 -15.68 -0.60 16.55
N GLU A 147 -16.39 -0.74 17.66
CA GLU A 147 -17.19 0.33 18.29
C GLU A 147 -16.39 1.14 19.33
N ASP A 148 -15.16 0.69 19.68
CA ASP A 148 -14.30 1.35 20.65
C ASP A 148 -13.04 1.95 20.02
N TYR A 149 -12.36 2.82 20.76
CA TYR A 149 -11.16 3.52 20.31
C TYR A 149 -10.00 3.29 21.27
N LEU A 150 -8.81 3.02 20.70
CA LEU A 150 -7.56 3.03 21.48
C LEU A 150 -7.21 4.41 22.04
N GLY A 151 -7.66 5.45 21.33
CA GLY A 151 -7.41 6.84 21.74
C GLY A 151 -7.77 7.85 20.66
N ILE A 152 -7.62 9.12 21.01
CA ILE A 152 -7.89 10.26 20.11
C ILE A 152 -6.64 11.11 19.99
N LEU A 153 -6.15 11.30 18.76
CA LEU A 153 -5.02 12.15 18.43
C LEU A 153 -5.50 13.55 18.05
N SER A 154 -4.86 14.59 18.62
CA SER A 154 -5.08 15.99 18.24
C SER A 154 -3.98 16.41 17.26
N VAL A 155 -4.31 16.60 16.00
CA VAL A 155 -3.35 16.77 14.90
C VAL A 155 -3.62 18.03 14.08
N GLN A 156 -2.57 18.55 13.47
CA GLN A 156 -2.57 19.63 12.49
C GLN A 156 -1.46 19.32 11.47
N ASP A 157 -1.75 19.42 10.19
CA ASP A 157 -0.80 19.15 9.10
C ASP A 157 -0.09 17.79 9.25
N LYS A 158 -0.85 16.77 9.62
CA LYS A 158 -0.37 15.40 9.86
C LYS A 158 -1.28 14.36 9.22
N ALA A 159 -0.68 13.25 8.86
CA ALA A 159 -1.40 12.02 8.55
C ALA A 159 -1.50 11.13 9.80
N VAL A 160 -2.62 10.43 9.94
CA VAL A 160 -2.84 9.34 10.88
C VAL A 160 -3.28 8.15 10.08
N ILE A 161 -2.46 7.13 10.05
CA ILE A 161 -2.64 5.96 9.20
C ILE A 161 -2.46 4.72 10.07
N THR A 162 -3.41 3.82 10.02
CA THR A 162 -3.31 2.51 10.66
C THR A 162 -3.14 1.43 9.61
N SER A 163 -2.33 0.43 9.92
CA SER A 163 -2.21 -0.79 9.13
C SER A 163 -2.54 -1.95 10.05
N GLY A 164 -3.57 -2.70 9.71
CA GLY A 164 -4.05 -3.78 10.57
C GLY A 164 -4.55 -4.99 9.77
N GLY A 165 -4.26 -6.19 10.27
CA GLY A 165 -4.70 -7.44 9.68
C GLY A 165 -6.22 -7.63 9.73
N TYR A 166 -6.93 -6.90 10.61
CA TYR A 166 -8.37 -7.03 10.83
C TYR A 166 -9.25 -6.41 9.73
N GLU A 167 -8.70 -5.62 8.81
CA GLU A 167 -9.48 -4.99 7.73
C GLU A 167 -9.73 -5.90 6.53
N ARG A 168 -8.73 -6.73 6.19
CA ARG A 168 -8.79 -7.65 5.05
C ARG A 168 -8.17 -8.97 5.47
N TYR A 169 -9.02 -9.90 5.88
CA TYR A 169 -8.65 -11.22 6.34
C TYR A 169 -9.69 -12.26 5.94
N PHE A 170 -9.35 -13.51 6.08
CA PHE A 170 -10.27 -14.62 6.05
C PHE A 170 -9.90 -15.64 7.14
N GLU A 171 -10.83 -16.50 7.47
CA GLU A 171 -10.61 -17.58 8.43
C GLU A 171 -10.72 -18.92 7.71
N GLN A 172 -9.76 -19.80 7.98
CA GLN A 172 -9.79 -21.18 7.51
C GLN A 172 -9.26 -22.09 8.64
N ASP A 173 -10.02 -23.12 8.96
CA ASP A 173 -9.67 -24.11 10.00
C ASP A 173 -9.36 -23.48 11.39
N GLY A 174 -10.05 -22.38 11.74
CA GLY A 174 -9.86 -21.65 12.99
C GLY A 174 -8.61 -20.78 13.06
N VAL A 175 -7.93 -20.58 11.93
CA VAL A 175 -6.78 -19.68 11.79
C VAL A 175 -7.17 -18.47 10.95
N ILE A 176 -6.80 -17.27 11.44
CA ILE A 176 -7.02 -16.00 10.72
C ILE A 176 -5.80 -15.69 9.86
N TYR A 177 -6.03 -15.45 8.58
CA TYR A 177 -5.04 -15.04 7.60
C TYR A 177 -5.37 -13.66 7.05
N HIS A 178 -4.41 -12.74 7.06
CA HIS A 178 -4.61 -11.36 6.63
C HIS A 178 -3.72 -10.98 5.44
N HIS A 179 -4.05 -9.87 4.79
CA HIS A 179 -3.43 -9.41 3.54
C HIS A 179 -2.01 -8.82 3.72
N ILE A 180 -1.52 -8.65 4.94
CA ILE A 180 -0.15 -8.20 5.20
C ILE A 180 0.71 -9.46 5.28
N LEU A 181 1.44 -9.71 4.21
CA LEU A 181 2.24 -10.92 4.02
C LEU A 181 3.71 -10.64 4.33
N ASP A 182 4.38 -11.65 4.84
CA ASP A 182 5.83 -11.63 4.99
C ASP A 182 6.47 -11.84 3.62
N THR A 183 7.35 -10.93 3.23
CA THR A 183 7.98 -10.93 1.89
C THR A 183 9.01 -12.04 1.70
N GLN A 184 9.47 -12.66 2.80
CA GLN A 184 10.47 -13.73 2.78
C GLN A 184 9.85 -15.13 2.83
N THR A 185 8.70 -15.25 3.46
CA THR A 185 8.07 -16.55 3.68
C THR A 185 6.73 -16.73 2.96
N GLY A 186 6.12 -15.62 2.48
CA GLY A 186 4.83 -15.62 1.79
C GLY A 186 3.66 -15.80 2.74
#